data_8731191989152ce6f9c0c7fa4d496a8a
#
_entry.id   8731191989152ce6f9c0c7fa4d496a8a
#
_cell.length_a   1.000
_cell.length_b   1.000
_cell.length_c   1.000
_cell.angle_alpha   90.00
_cell.angle_beta   90.00
_cell.angle_gamma   90.00
#
_symmetry.space_group_name_H-M   'P 1'
#
loop_
_entity.id
_entity.type
_entity.pdbx_description
1 polymer ?
#
loop_
_entity_poly.entity_id
_entity_poly.type
_entity_poly.pdbx_seq_one_letter_code
_entity_poly.pdbx_strand_id
1 'polypeptide(L)'
;MPEPVRESASGDPVLELLLSRLRLHDAVTTPYYIQLQRQIQALIDAGELRPGSGLPSERVLAQALNISRTTVKRCYDALREAQTLASSQGRGGTVVKAAPRVSPAMQRLRGFTEEMRELGLEPSTRVLECAVVQDRTVASIFGRVSNAEFFKLVRVRLADGVPMSREVAWYDLAVAPALAGWDGQGSAYAYLHEHCGIELAWADQSVEAVLSSAEEAGVFGFAEPSPCLLLKRRSHSVDNVLVEYVEGTFRGDAYAYRLRLQV
;
A
#
# COMPACT_ATOMS: atom_id res chain seq x y z
N MET A 1 23.07 26.06 -44.42
CA MET A 1 22.76 24.89 -43.60
C MET A 1 23.08 25.28 -42.16
N PRO A 2 22.12 25.41 -41.27
CA PRO A 2 22.42 25.67 -39.84
C PRO A 2 22.81 24.34 -39.16
N GLU A 3 23.86 24.38 -38.37
CA GLU A 3 24.35 23.29 -37.53
C GLU A 3 23.29 22.86 -36.50
N PRO A 4 23.22 21.56 -36.14
CA PRO A 4 22.32 21.12 -35.09
C PRO A 4 22.85 21.60 -33.73
N VAL A 5 21.99 22.35 -33.02
CA VAL A 5 22.16 22.71 -31.62
C VAL A 5 22.34 21.42 -30.81
N ARG A 6 23.52 21.26 -30.22
CA ARG A 6 23.77 20.22 -29.20
C ARG A 6 22.87 20.54 -28.01
N GLU A 7 21.84 19.71 -27.76
CA GLU A 7 21.11 19.69 -26.50
C GLU A 7 22.11 19.51 -25.35
N SER A 8 22.16 20.53 -24.50
CA SER A 8 22.92 20.54 -23.26
C SER A 8 22.44 19.39 -22.37
N ALA A 9 23.37 18.57 -21.92
CA ALA A 9 23.15 17.50 -20.95
C ALA A 9 22.53 18.08 -19.66
N SER A 10 21.22 18.03 -19.54
CA SER A 10 20.56 18.11 -18.23
C SER A 10 20.98 16.85 -17.46
N GLY A 11 21.58 16.99 -16.28
CA GLY A 11 22.06 15.88 -15.46
C GLY A 11 20.91 14.88 -15.20
N ASP A 12 21.23 13.60 -15.17
CA ASP A 12 20.27 12.55 -14.80
C ASP A 12 19.79 12.79 -13.36
N PRO A 13 18.52 13.18 -13.15
CA PRO A 13 18.01 13.57 -11.83
C PRO A 13 18.08 12.41 -10.81
N VAL A 14 18.03 11.15 -11.29
CA VAL A 14 18.20 9.97 -10.43
C VAL A 14 19.67 9.84 -10.00
N LEU A 15 20.62 10.10 -10.90
CA LEU A 15 22.03 10.10 -10.54
C LEU A 15 22.34 11.19 -9.50
N GLU A 16 21.83 12.39 -9.69
CA GLU A 16 22.00 13.51 -8.74
C GLU A 16 21.41 13.17 -7.36
N LEU A 17 20.21 12.61 -7.32
CA LEU A 17 19.59 12.13 -6.08
C LEU A 17 20.49 11.10 -5.39
N LEU A 18 20.93 10.07 -6.11
CA LEU A 18 21.80 9.03 -5.55
C LEU A 18 23.10 9.61 -4.99
N LEU A 19 23.75 10.53 -5.71
CA LEU A 19 25.00 11.17 -5.25
C LEU A 19 24.78 12.06 -4.01
N SER A 20 23.61 12.65 -3.88
CA SER A 20 23.26 13.46 -2.70
C SER A 20 22.99 12.62 -1.45
N ARG A 21 22.50 11.39 -1.61
CA ARG A 21 22.02 10.53 -0.53
C ARG A 21 22.98 9.39 -0.15
N LEU A 22 23.67 8.79 -1.12
CA LEU A 22 24.54 7.66 -0.85
C LEU A 22 25.82 8.07 -0.13
N ARG A 23 26.15 7.36 0.93
CA ARG A 23 27.40 7.55 1.70
C ARG A 23 28.05 6.19 1.95
N LEU A 24 29.26 6.01 1.46
CA LEU A 24 30.05 4.81 1.69
C LEU A 24 31.11 5.07 2.78
N HIS A 25 31.24 4.14 3.67
CA HIS A 25 32.13 4.27 4.82
C HIS A 25 33.16 3.13 4.83
N ASP A 26 34.44 3.48 4.70
CA ASP A 26 35.57 2.54 4.75
C ASP A 26 35.78 1.91 6.13
N ALA A 27 35.43 2.67 7.18
CA ALA A 27 35.62 2.25 8.56
C ALA A 27 34.64 1.16 9.03
N VAL A 28 33.66 0.79 8.17
CA VAL A 28 32.66 -0.25 8.50
C VAL A 28 33.04 -1.55 7.83
N THR A 29 33.00 -2.66 8.57
CA THR A 29 33.29 -4.01 8.05
C THR A 29 32.31 -4.52 7.00
N THR A 30 31.17 -3.83 6.83
CA THR A 30 30.14 -4.16 5.84
C THR A 30 30.63 -3.83 4.43
N PRO A 31 30.65 -4.78 3.49
CA PRO A 31 31.09 -4.55 2.10
C PRO A 31 30.26 -3.44 1.42
N TYR A 32 30.89 -2.66 0.54
CA TYR A 32 30.25 -1.53 -0.17
C TYR A 32 28.97 -1.91 -0.91
N TYR A 33 28.91 -3.09 -1.55
CA TYR A 33 27.71 -3.50 -2.24
C TYR A 33 26.50 -3.68 -1.30
N ILE A 34 26.72 -4.11 -0.03
CA ILE A 34 25.67 -4.20 0.99
C ILE A 34 25.29 -2.82 1.50
N GLN A 35 26.26 -1.93 1.69
CA GLN A 35 25.99 -0.54 2.07
C GLN A 35 25.11 0.15 1.01
N LEU A 36 25.47 0.02 -0.28
CA LEU A 36 24.71 0.54 -1.41
C LEU A 36 23.31 -0.08 -1.48
N GLN A 37 23.21 -1.40 -1.36
CA GLN A 37 21.93 -2.10 -1.40
C GLN A 37 20.97 -1.54 -0.34
N ARG A 38 21.41 -1.42 0.91
CA ARG A 38 20.58 -0.92 2.01
C ARG A 38 20.13 0.52 1.79
N GLN A 39 21.04 1.38 1.30
CA GLN A 39 20.73 2.79 1.08
C GLN A 39 19.79 2.98 -0.12
N ILE A 40 20.01 2.27 -1.24
CA ILE A 40 19.10 2.31 -2.40
C ILE A 40 17.72 1.75 -2.01
N GLN A 41 17.67 0.66 -1.25
CA GLN A 41 16.42 0.12 -0.74
C GLN A 41 15.69 1.15 0.13
N ALA A 42 16.38 1.82 1.04
CA ALA A 42 15.79 2.86 1.89
C ALA A 42 15.22 4.04 1.08
N LEU A 43 15.87 4.43 -0.03
CA LEU A 43 15.36 5.48 -0.93
C LEU A 43 14.09 5.03 -1.69
N ILE A 44 14.01 3.75 -2.03
CA ILE A 44 12.81 3.16 -2.65
C ILE A 44 11.68 3.09 -1.63
N ASP A 45 11.95 2.62 -0.41
CA ASP A 45 10.98 2.49 0.67
C ASP A 45 10.45 3.86 1.12
N ALA A 46 11.31 4.89 1.09
CA ALA A 46 10.93 6.29 1.35
C ALA A 46 10.20 6.97 0.17
N GLY A 47 10.06 6.30 -0.98
CA GLY A 47 9.42 6.86 -2.19
C GLY A 47 10.26 7.91 -2.93
N GLU A 48 11.52 8.16 -2.52
CA GLU A 48 12.43 9.06 -3.22
C GLU A 48 12.85 8.48 -4.58
N LEU A 49 12.99 7.15 -4.68
CA LEU A 49 13.13 6.42 -5.94
C LEU A 49 11.80 5.73 -6.27
N ARG A 50 11.03 6.33 -7.17
CA ARG A 50 9.68 5.84 -7.53
C ARG A 50 9.73 4.60 -8.43
N PRO A 51 8.70 3.74 -8.39
CA PRO A 51 8.52 2.69 -9.38
C PRO A 51 8.62 3.21 -10.82
N GLY A 52 9.39 2.52 -11.66
CA GLY A 52 9.67 2.95 -13.04
C GLY A 52 10.85 3.91 -13.18
N SER A 53 11.39 4.45 -12.09
CA SER A 53 12.62 5.27 -12.14
C SER A 53 13.77 4.46 -12.72
N GLY A 54 14.40 4.97 -13.79
CA GLY A 54 15.59 4.39 -14.39
C GLY A 54 16.81 4.64 -13.52
N LEU A 55 17.50 3.60 -13.08
CA LEU A 55 18.77 3.74 -12.38
C LEU A 55 19.91 3.96 -13.37
N PRO A 56 20.94 4.73 -12.99
CA PRO A 56 22.15 4.89 -13.78
C PRO A 56 22.76 3.53 -14.11
N SER A 57 23.43 3.43 -15.27
CA SER A 57 24.16 2.20 -15.60
C SER A 57 25.24 1.90 -14.54
N GLU A 58 25.56 0.61 -14.35
CA GLU A 58 26.61 0.18 -13.42
C GLU A 58 27.92 0.96 -13.59
N ARG A 59 28.26 1.27 -14.86
CA ARG A 59 29.47 2.04 -15.20
C ARG A 59 29.37 3.49 -14.73
N VAL A 60 28.24 4.14 -14.97
CA VAL A 60 28.04 5.55 -14.62
C VAL A 60 28.03 5.71 -13.10
N LEU A 61 27.27 4.88 -12.37
CA LEU A 61 27.20 4.96 -10.92
C LEU A 61 28.56 4.61 -10.27
N ALA A 62 29.26 3.60 -10.77
CA ALA A 62 30.58 3.22 -10.25
C ALA A 62 31.61 4.36 -10.41
N GLN A 63 31.60 5.01 -11.57
CA GLN A 63 32.47 6.15 -11.84
C GLN A 63 32.13 7.35 -10.93
N ALA A 64 30.84 7.65 -10.77
CA ALA A 64 30.37 8.78 -9.95
C ALA A 64 30.66 8.59 -8.44
N LEU A 65 30.62 7.36 -7.95
CA LEU A 65 30.94 7.00 -6.55
C LEU A 65 32.40 6.63 -6.31
N ASN A 66 33.24 6.64 -7.37
CA ASN A 66 34.65 6.21 -7.32
C ASN A 66 34.85 4.81 -6.72
N ILE A 67 34.03 3.84 -7.16
CA ILE A 67 34.09 2.44 -6.74
C ILE A 67 34.16 1.49 -7.94
N SER A 68 34.41 0.18 -7.69
CA SER A 68 34.45 -0.77 -8.78
C SER A 68 33.08 -1.02 -9.42
N ARG A 69 33.03 -1.21 -10.76
CA ARG A 69 31.81 -1.61 -11.47
C ARG A 69 31.24 -2.93 -10.91
N THR A 70 32.12 -3.85 -10.48
CA THR A 70 31.71 -5.13 -9.89
C THR A 70 30.93 -4.94 -8.58
N THR A 71 31.28 -3.92 -7.78
CA THR A 71 30.57 -3.55 -6.55
C THR A 71 29.13 -3.10 -6.86
N VAL A 72 28.95 -2.21 -7.84
CA VAL A 72 27.63 -1.75 -8.27
C VAL A 72 26.83 -2.87 -8.87
N LYS A 73 27.46 -3.71 -9.72
CA LYS A 73 26.81 -4.88 -10.31
C LYS A 73 26.26 -5.82 -9.22
N ARG A 74 27.08 -6.15 -8.22
CA ARG A 74 26.62 -7.02 -7.08
C ARG A 74 25.45 -6.39 -6.32
N CYS A 75 25.46 -5.08 -6.10
CA CYS A 75 24.35 -4.35 -5.49
C CYS A 75 23.06 -4.50 -6.33
N TYR A 76 23.15 -4.23 -7.64
CA TYR A 76 21.99 -4.33 -8.53
C TYR A 76 21.47 -5.76 -8.67
N ASP A 77 22.37 -6.75 -8.71
CA ASP A 77 21.97 -8.16 -8.76
C ASP A 77 21.25 -8.57 -7.47
N ALA A 78 21.75 -8.18 -6.29
CA ALA A 78 21.07 -8.43 -5.01
C ALA A 78 19.68 -7.76 -4.92
N LEU A 79 19.54 -6.52 -5.44
CA LEU A 79 18.25 -5.83 -5.51
C LEU A 79 17.29 -6.47 -6.53
N ARG A 80 17.81 -7.10 -7.61
CA ARG A 80 16.99 -7.88 -8.56
C ARG A 80 16.54 -9.20 -7.94
N GLU A 81 17.40 -9.89 -7.20
CA GLU A 81 17.04 -11.09 -6.44
C GLU A 81 15.95 -10.80 -5.39
N ALA A 82 16.06 -9.65 -4.72
CA ALA A 82 15.04 -9.14 -3.81
C ALA A 82 13.78 -8.60 -4.52
N GLN A 83 13.68 -8.74 -5.86
CA GLN A 83 12.56 -8.27 -6.68
C GLN A 83 12.30 -6.75 -6.62
N THR A 84 13.27 -5.97 -6.14
CA THR A 84 13.19 -4.49 -6.04
C THR A 84 13.54 -3.82 -7.35
N LEU A 85 14.45 -4.40 -8.15
CA LEU A 85 14.84 -3.91 -9.46
C LEU A 85 14.44 -4.89 -10.57
N ALA A 86 14.24 -4.35 -11.78
CA ALA A 86 14.00 -5.12 -12.99
C ALA A 86 14.87 -4.60 -14.15
N SER A 87 15.06 -5.45 -15.17
CA SER A 87 15.64 -5.00 -16.43
C SER A 87 14.56 -4.29 -17.26
N SER A 88 14.87 -3.12 -17.80
CA SER A 88 13.99 -2.41 -18.73
C SER A 88 13.90 -3.15 -20.05
N GLN A 89 12.69 -3.28 -20.62
CA GLN A 89 12.51 -3.79 -21.98
C GLN A 89 13.06 -2.76 -23.00
N GLY A 90 14.04 -3.15 -23.79
CA GLY A 90 14.55 -2.40 -24.94
C GLY A 90 16.05 -2.16 -24.91
N ARG A 91 16.61 -1.23 -24.19
CA ARG A 91 18.04 -0.85 -24.25
C ARG A 91 18.85 -1.20 -22.98
N GLY A 92 18.53 -2.27 -22.29
CA GLY A 92 19.38 -2.82 -21.21
C GLY A 92 19.53 -1.94 -19.95
N GLY A 93 18.55 -1.10 -19.66
CA GLY A 93 18.53 -0.29 -18.43
C GLY A 93 18.06 -1.08 -17.19
N THR A 94 18.38 -0.56 -16.01
CA THR A 94 17.86 -1.05 -14.72
C THR A 94 16.81 -0.07 -14.22
N VAL A 95 15.63 -0.56 -13.84
CA VAL A 95 14.54 0.26 -13.33
C VAL A 95 14.08 -0.24 -11.96
N VAL A 96 13.61 0.69 -11.13
CA VAL A 96 12.90 0.34 -9.90
C VAL A 96 11.64 -0.40 -10.27
N LYS A 97 11.49 -1.62 -9.76
CA LYS A 97 10.31 -2.43 -10.03
C LYS A 97 9.13 -1.85 -9.26
N ALA A 98 7.98 -1.76 -9.92
CA ALA A 98 6.75 -1.58 -9.16
C ALA A 98 6.60 -2.78 -8.23
N ALA A 99 6.38 -2.54 -6.94
CA ALA A 99 5.98 -3.62 -6.04
C ALA A 99 4.82 -4.37 -6.71
N PRO A 100 4.79 -5.72 -6.66
CA PRO A 100 3.66 -6.45 -7.19
C PRO A 100 2.42 -5.90 -6.50
N ARG A 101 1.51 -5.33 -7.30
CA ARG A 101 0.26 -4.81 -6.76
C ARG A 101 -0.52 -5.98 -6.19
N VAL A 102 -0.90 -5.87 -4.95
CA VAL A 102 -1.89 -6.74 -4.34
C VAL A 102 -3.16 -6.65 -5.19
N SER A 103 -3.60 -7.74 -5.76
CA SER A 103 -4.73 -7.77 -6.71
C SER A 103 -5.70 -8.88 -6.32
N PRO A 104 -6.53 -8.67 -5.28
CA PRO A 104 -7.54 -9.64 -4.90
C PRO A 104 -8.58 -9.83 -6.02
N ALA A 105 -9.07 -11.06 -6.16
CA ALA A 105 -10.15 -11.38 -7.08
C ALA A 105 -11.49 -11.00 -6.46
N MET A 106 -12.20 -10.05 -7.07
CA MET A 106 -13.51 -9.56 -6.59
C MET A 106 -14.66 -10.53 -6.95
N GLN A 107 -14.53 -11.80 -6.65
CA GLN A 107 -15.59 -12.80 -6.94
C GLN A 107 -16.35 -13.23 -5.70
N ARG A 108 -15.89 -12.89 -4.50
CA ARG A 108 -16.50 -13.24 -3.21
C ARG A 108 -16.31 -12.13 -2.22
N LEU A 109 -17.26 -12.01 -1.28
CA LEU A 109 -17.13 -11.13 -0.14
C LEU A 109 -16.08 -11.70 0.81
N ARG A 110 -14.95 -11.00 0.94
CA ARG A 110 -13.83 -11.36 1.80
C ARG A 110 -13.34 -10.15 2.59
N GLY A 111 -12.82 -10.41 3.77
CA GLY A 111 -12.10 -9.41 4.53
C GLY A 111 -10.64 -9.32 4.11
N PHE A 112 -10.01 -8.19 4.35
CA PHE A 112 -8.59 -7.94 4.04
C PHE A 112 -7.65 -9.06 4.52
N THR A 113 -7.88 -9.59 5.73
CA THR A 113 -7.06 -10.66 6.32
C THR A 113 -7.07 -11.92 5.47
N GLU A 114 -8.24 -12.32 4.99
CA GLU A 114 -8.40 -13.49 4.13
C GLU A 114 -7.79 -13.26 2.75
N GLU A 115 -8.05 -12.09 2.16
CA GLU A 115 -7.47 -11.69 0.87
C GLU A 115 -5.94 -11.73 0.87
N MET A 116 -5.31 -11.19 1.91
CA MET A 116 -3.84 -11.19 2.00
C MET A 116 -3.27 -12.59 2.17
N ARG A 117 -3.88 -13.42 3.02
CA ARG A 117 -3.45 -14.81 3.22
C ARG A 117 -3.53 -15.65 1.95
N GLU A 118 -4.59 -15.48 1.15
CA GLU A 118 -4.70 -16.17 -0.14
C GLU A 118 -3.62 -15.74 -1.16
N LEU A 119 -3.15 -14.52 -1.04
CA LEU A 119 -2.04 -14.01 -1.84
C LEU A 119 -0.67 -14.41 -1.29
N GLY A 120 -0.63 -15.15 -0.17
CA GLY A 120 0.60 -15.58 0.49
C GLY A 120 1.30 -14.47 1.26
N LEU A 121 0.57 -13.39 1.61
CA LEU A 121 1.08 -12.26 2.38
C LEU A 121 0.66 -12.36 3.84
N GLU A 122 1.48 -11.84 4.76
CA GLU A 122 1.16 -11.79 6.19
C GLU A 122 0.36 -10.53 6.54
N PRO A 123 -0.95 -10.64 6.85
CA PRO A 123 -1.76 -9.50 7.22
C PRO A 123 -1.52 -9.08 8.67
N SER A 124 -1.43 -7.78 8.90
CA SER A 124 -1.43 -7.19 10.24
C SER A 124 -2.28 -5.93 10.32
N THR A 125 -2.56 -5.47 11.55
CA THR A 125 -3.45 -4.34 11.82
C THR A 125 -2.81 -3.39 12.82
N ARG A 126 -2.89 -2.10 12.52
CA ARG A 126 -2.62 -1.02 13.47
C ARG A 126 -3.92 -0.26 13.70
N VAL A 127 -4.53 -0.42 14.87
CA VAL A 127 -5.73 0.30 15.27
C VAL A 127 -5.37 1.75 15.59
N LEU A 128 -6.11 2.70 15.04
CA LEU A 128 -5.95 4.14 15.27
C LEU A 128 -7.04 4.68 16.19
N GLU A 129 -8.28 4.19 16.03
CA GLU A 129 -9.42 4.59 16.84
C GLU A 129 -10.39 3.40 16.96
N CYS A 130 -10.96 3.26 18.15
CA CYS A 130 -11.95 2.25 18.48
C CYS A 130 -12.91 2.87 19.49
N ALA A 131 -14.16 3.15 19.10
CA ALA A 131 -15.10 3.89 19.93
C ALA A 131 -16.56 3.55 19.60
N VAL A 132 -17.44 3.64 20.61
CA VAL A 132 -18.88 3.70 20.39
C VAL A 132 -19.26 5.15 20.10
N VAL A 133 -19.95 5.38 18.99
CA VAL A 133 -20.30 6.70 18.50
C VAL A 133 -21.78 6.78 18.11
N GLN A 134 -22.34 7.99 18.16
CA GLN A 134 -23.61 8.34 17.54
C GLN A 134 -23.32 9.32 16.40
N ASP A 135 -23.71 8.96 15.18
CA ASP A 135 -23.50 9.77 13.99
C ASP A 135 -24.75 9.75 13.11
N ARG A 136 -25.30 10.94 12.84
CA ARG A 136 -26.55 11.09 12.07
C ARG A 136 -26.40 10.65 10.61
N THR A 137 -25.23 10.88 10.02
CA THR A 137 -24.95 10.46 8.64
C THR A 137 -24.88 8.95 8.56
N VAL A 138 -24.14 8.35 9.49
CA VAL A 138 -24.03 6.88 9.60
C VAL A 138 -25.40 6.27 9.91
N ALA A 139 -26.17 6.83 10.83
CA ALA A 139 -27.53 6.37 11.13
C ALA A 139 -28.43 6.38 9.88
N SER A 140 -28.33 7.42 9.03
CA SER A 140 -29.05 7.47 7.76
C SER A 140 -28.62 6.36 6.79
N ILE A 141 -27.32 6.03 6.73
CA ILE A 141 -26.80 4.94 5.88
C ILE A 141 -27.38 3.60 6.31
N PHE A 142 -27.48 3.35 7.62
CA PHE A 142 -28.03 2.14 8.19
C PHE A 142 -29.58 2.12 8.30
N GLY A 143 -30.26 3.21 7.90
CA GLY A 143 -31.70 3.34 8.08
C GLY A 143 -32.14 3.33 9.54
N ARG A 144 -31.29 3.83 10.46
CA ARG A 144 -31.54 3.90 11.89
C ARG A 144 -31.98 5.30 12.36
N VAL A 145 -32.47 5.37 13.58
CA VAL A 145 -32.77 6.65 14.25
C VAL A 145 -31.47 7.42 14.52
N SER A 146 -31.55 8.75 14.56
CA SER A 146 -30.39 9.64 14.62
C SER A 146 -29.47 9.49 15.85
N ASN A 147 -29.96 8.85 16.91
CA ASN A 147 -29.25 8.56 18.16
C ASN A 147 -28.83 7.07 18.26
N ALA A 148 -28.90 6.32 17.18
CA ALA A 148 -28.40 4.94 17.17
C ALA A 148 -26.89 4.91 17.42
N GLU A 149 -26.45 3.85 18.09
CA GLU A 149 -25.04 3.64 18.43
C GLU A 149 -24.37 2.72 17.45
N PHE A 150 -23.17 3.10 17.06
CA PHE A 150 -22.30 2.36 16.14
C PHE A 150 -20.93 2.16 16.79
N PHE A 151 -20.36 0.99 16.56
CA PHE A 151 -18.96 0.78 16.82
C PHE A 151 -18.16 1.33 15.65
N LYS A 152 -17.40 2.41 15.88
CA LYS A 152 -16.49 3.01 14.92
C LYS A 152 -15.09 2.44 15.09
N LEU A 153 -14.50 1.98 14.01
CA LEU A 153 -13.15 1.43 13.97
C LEU A 153 -12.35 2.12 12.88
N VAL A 154 -11.25 2.79 13.27
CA VAL A 154 -10.28 3.35 12.32
C VAL A 154 -8.98 2.56 12.45
N ARG A 155 -8.50 2.02 11.34
CA ARG A 155 -7.30 1.18 11.35
C ARG A 155 -6.50 1.28 10.06
N VAL A 156 -5.21 0.99 10.16
CA VAL A 156 -4.33 0.75 9.03
C VAL A 156 -4.18 -0.75 8.85
N ARG A 157 -4.38 -1.23 7.64
CA ARG A 157 -4.16 -2.62 7.26
C ARG A 157 -2.82 -2.74 6.57
N LEU A 158 -2.03 -3.72 6.99
CA LEU A 158 -0.69 -3.96 6.46
C LEU A 158 -0.61 -5.37 5.86
N ALA A 159 0.21 -5.50 4.81
CA ALA A 159 0.61 -6.78 4.25
C ALA A 159 2.15 -6.83 4.26
N ASP A 160 2.72 -7.86 4.87
CA ASP A 160 4.18 -7.99 5.09
C ASP A 160 4.80 -6.74 5.75
N GLY A 161 4.05 -6.11 6.69
CA GLY A 161 4.47 -4.90 7.38
C GLY A 161 4.31 -3.60 6.58
N VAL A 162 3.89 -3.66 5.30
CA VAL A 162 3.67 -2.49 4.44
C VAL A 162 2.23 -2.01 4.55
N PRO A 163 1.96 -0.72 4.86
CA PRO A 163 0.61 -0.17 4.87
C PRO A 163 -0.04 -0.26 3.48
N MET A 164 -1.21 -0.93 3.40
CA MET A 164 -1.97 -1.11 2.16
C MET A 164 -3.23 -0.26 2.11
N SER A 165 -3.94 -0.14 3.25
CA SER A 165 -5.13 0.70 3.35
C SER A 165 -5.27 1.35 4.72
N ARG A 166 -5.99 2.48 4.74
CA ARG A 166 -6.58 3.08 5.92
C ARG A 166 -8.08 2.94 5.82
N GLU A 167 -8.69 2.29 6.82
CA GLU A 167 -10.12 1.98 6.83
C GLU A 167 -10.81 2.74 7.97
N VAL A 168 -12.00 3.25 7.68
CA VAL A 168 -12.97 3.72 8.68
C VAL A 168 -14.21 2.86 8.52
N ALA A 169 -14.55 2.08 9.53
CA ALA A 169 -15.69 1.18 9.52
C ALA A 169 -16.66 1.52 10.64
N TRP A 170 -17.95 1.34 10.38
CA TRP A 170 -19.02 1.45 11.34
C TRP A 170 -19.84 0.17 11.32
N TYR A 171 -20.14 -0.33 12.50
CA TYR A 171 -20.94 -1.52 12.73
C TYR A 171 -22.14 -1.17 13.58
N ASP A 172 -23.31 -1.65 13.20
CA ASP A 172 -24.55 -1.41 13.95
C ASP A 172 -24.57 -2.21 15.25
N LEU A 173 -24.48 -1.52 16.39
CA LEU A 173 -24.49 -2.15 17.70
C LEU A 173 -25.85 -2.75 18.09
N ALA A 174 -26.95 -2.36 17.44
CA ALA A 174 -28.23 -3.06 17.61
C ALA A 174 -28.20 -4.47 17.00
N VAL A 175 -27.33 -4.71 16.02
CA VAL A 175 -27.14 -6.00 15.34
C VAL A 175 -25.98 -6.79 15.93
N ALA A 176 -24.88 -6.12 16.23
CA ALA A 176 -23.61 -6.72 16.68
C ALA A 176 -23.13 -6.11 18.01
N PRO A 177 -23.87 -6.24 19.12
CA PRO A 177 -23.55 -5.55 20.38
C PRO A 177 -22.21 -5.97 21.00
N ALA A 178 -21.72 -7.18 20.74
CA ALA A 178 -20.42 -7.63 21.24
C ALA A 178 -19.23 -6.82 20.72
N LEU A 179 -19.37 -6.12 19.60
CA LEU A 179 -18.32 -5.25 19.05
C LEU A 179 -17.99 -4.08 19.98
N ALA A 180 -18.89 -3.64 20.85
CA ALA A 180 -18.62 -2.57 21.81
C ALA A 180 -17.43 -2.87 22.75
N GLY A 181 -17.11 -4.15 22.96
CA GLY A 181 -15.97 -4.61 23.78
C GLY A 181 -14.75 -5.07 22.98
N TRP A 182 -14.78 -4.98 21.64
CA TRP A 182 -13.68 -5.44 20.79
C TRP A 182 -12.58 -4.39 20.69
N ASP A 183 -11.31 -4.84 20.70
CA ASP A 183 -10.13 -3.99 20.57
C ASP A 183 -9.78 -3.62 19.10
N GLY A 184 -10.56 -4.10 18.13
CA GLY A 184 -10.36 -3.83 16.71
C GLY A 184 -9.23 -4.63 16.05
N GLN A 185 -8.56 -5.53 16.76
CA GLN A 185 -7.47 -6.33 16.22
C GLN A 185 -7.97 -7.50 15.35
N GLY A 186 -7.18 -7.88 14.36
CA GLY A 186 -7.47 -9.03 13.52
C GLY A 186 -8.57 -8.81 12.47
N SER A 187 -9.37 -9.85 12.22
CA SER A 187 -10.42 -9.85 11.21
C SER A 187 -11.79 -9.49 11.82
N ALA A 188 -12.40 -8.40 11.33
CA ALA A 188 -13.75 -8.04 11.72
C ALA A 188 -14.78 -9.12 11.34
N TYR A 189 -14.60 -9.75 10.17
CA TYR A 189 -15.53 -10.79 9.71
C TYR A 189 -15.44 -12.05 10.57
N ALA A 190 -14.22 -12.42 11.01
CA ALA A 190 -14.06 -13.51 11.97
C ALA A 190 -14.72 -13.16 13.33
N TYR A 191 -14.50 -11.92 13.82
CA TYR A 191 -15.11 -11.48 15.07
C TYR A 191 -16.65 -11.46 15.02
N LEU A 192 -17.23 -10.96 13.92
CA LEU A 192 -18.67 -10.98 13.68
C LEU A 192 -19.22 -12.42 13.71
N HIS A 193 -18.54 -13.35 13.06
CA HIS A 193 -18.93 -14.75 13.05
C HIS A 193 -18.80 -15.41 14.44
N GLU A 194 -17.63 -15.29 15.06
CA GLU A 194 -17.30 -16.03 16.29
C GLU A 194 -17.97 -15.46 17.54
N HIS A 195 -18.11 -14.12 17.65
CA HIS A 195 -18.59 -13.45 18.85
C HIS A 195 -19.97 -12.83 18.72
N CYS A 196 -20.44 -12.55 17.51
CA CYS A 196 -21.78 -12.03 17.27
C CYS A 196 -22.73 -13.04 16.64
N GLY A 197 -22.22 -14.19 16.16
CA GLY A 197 -23.02 -15.18 15.45
C GLY A 197 -23.54 -14.70 14.10
N ILE A 198 -22.89 -13.70 13.49
CA ILE A 198 -23.31 -13.06 12.25
C ILE A 198 -22.50 -13.62 11.10
N GLU A 199 -23.18 -14.20 10.12
CA GLU A 199 -22.62 -14.58 8.84
C GLU A 199 -22.95 -13.53 7.78
N LEU A 200 -21.90 -12.97 7.13
CA LEU A 200 -22.08 -12.02 6.04
C LEU A 200 -22.30 -12.79 4.73
N ALA A 201 -23.28 -12.37 3.96
CA ALA A 201 -23.70 -13.06 2.72
C ALA A 201 -23.29 -12.31 1.47
N TRP A 202 -23.46 -10.98 1.44
CA TRP A 202 -23.20 -10.16 0.27
C TRP A 202 -22.86 -8.73 0.66
N ALA A 203 -22.31 -7.97 -0.26
CA ALA A 203 -22.05 -6.54 -0.07
C ALA A 203 -22.21 -5.78 -1.39
N ASP A 204 -22.70 -4.53 -1.26
CA ASP A 204 -22.55 -3.51 -2.30
C ASP A 204 -21.25 -2.77 -2.11
N GLN A 205 -20.49 -2.62 -3.18
CA GLN A 205 -19.23 -1.92 -3.14
C GLN A 205 -19.06 -0.98 -4.33
N SER A 206 -18.63 0.25 -4.06
CA SER A 206 -18.10 1.17 -5.07
C SER A 206 -16.60 1.35 -4.93
N VAL A 207 -15.95 1.67 -6.05
CA VAL A 207 -14.52 1.98 -6.13
C VAL A 207 -14.36 3.30 -6.86
N GLU A 208 -13.75 4.27 -6.20
CA GLU A 208 -13.54 5.62 -6.71
C GLU A 208 -12.05 5.94 -6.75
N ALA A 209 -11.59 6.67 -7.79
CA ALA A 209 -10.24 7.19 -7.83
C ALA A 209 -10.18 8.51 -7.05
N VAL A 210 -9.25 8.60 -6.09
CA VAL A 210 -9.07 9.77 -5.24
C VAL A 210 -7.59 10.09 -5.06
N LEU A 211 -7.29 11.30 -4.58
CA LEU A 211 -5.97 11.60 -4.00
C LEU A 211 -6.00 11.32 -2.49
N SER A 212 -4.88 10.83 -1.96
CA SER A 212 -4.74 10.67 -0.51
C SER A 212 -4.90 12.01 0.21
N SER A 213 -5.59 12.00 1.36
CA SER A 213 -5.56 13.11 2.31
C SER A 213 -4.16 13.23 2.96
N ALA A 214 -3.92 14.31 3.69
CA ALA A 214 -2.66 14.50 4.42
C ALA A 214 -2.44 13.40 5.48
N GLU A 215 -3.51 12.94 6.14
CA GLU A 215 -3.46 11.85 7.12
C GLU A 215 -3.09 10.53 6.44
N GLU A 216 -3.73 10.19 5.32
CA GLU A 216 -3.46 8.99 4.56
C GLU A 216 -2.06 9.02 3.93
N ALA A 217 -1.62 10.16 3.42
CA ALA A 217 -0.26 10.34 2.93
C ALA A 217 0.77 10.04 4.03
N GLY A 218 0.55 10.54 5.26
CA GLY A 218 1.38 10.22 6.41
C GLY A 218 1.39 8.75 6.77
N VAL A 219 0.23 8.08 6.72
CA VAL A 219 0.10 6.64 6.98
C VAL A 219 0.83 5.80 5.93
N PHE A 220 0.75 6.18 4.65
CA PHE A 220 1.36 5.44 3.54
C PHE A 220 2.81 5.82 3.26
N GLY A 221 3.34 6.84 3.93
CA GLY A 221 4.68 7.35 3.71
C GLY A 221 4.83 8.13 2.39
N PHE A 222 3.75 8.73 1.89
CA PHE A 222 3.79 9.58 0.70
C PHE A 222 4.31 10.97 1.04
N ALA A 223 5.22 11.50 0.22
CA ALA A 223 5.76 12.85 0.38
C ALA A 223 4.73 13.94 0.00
N GLU A 224 3.77 13.60 -0.85
CA GLU A 224 2.71 14.48 -1.37
C GLU A 224 1.43 13.67 -1.63
N PRO A 225 0.25 14.31 -1.78
CA PRO A 225 -0.97 13.61 -2.13
C PRO A 225 -0.78 12.73 -3.37
N SER A 226 -1.10 11.45 -3.24
CA SER A 226 -0.84 10.44 -4.27
C SER A 226 -2.12 9.72 -4.65
N PRO A 227 -2.21 9.17 -5.88
CA PRO A 227 -3.40 8.44 -6.33
C PRO A 227 -3.71 7.24 -5.45
N CYS A 228 -4.96 7.13 -5.04
CA CYS A 228 -5.51 6.05 -4.21
C CYS A 228 -6.83 5.55 -4.79
N LEU A 229 -7.28 4.40 -4.29
CA LEU A 229 -8.61 3.87 -4.55
C LEU A 229 -9.42 3.98 -3.25
N LEU A 230 -10.52 4.71 -3.28
CA LEU A 230 -11.49 4.75 -2.19
C LEU A 230 -12.56 3.68 -2.45
N LEU A 231 -12.65 2.73 -1.55
CA LEU A 231 -13.68 1.72 -1.53
C LEU A 231 -14.72 2.08 -0.50
N LYS A 232 -15.99 2.09 -0.89
CA LYS A 232 -17.14 2.19 0.02
C LYS A 232 -17.93 0.91 -0.08
N ARG A 233 -18.11 0.24 1.06
CA ARG A 233 -18.78 -1.07 1.10
C ARG A 233 -19.89 -1.07 2.15
N ARG A 234 -21.02 -1.69 1.80
CA ARG A 234 -22.12 -2.02 2.70
C ARG A 234 -22.27 -3.53 2.74
N SER A 235 -21.98 -4.15 3.88
CA SER A 235 -22.01 -5.60 4.04
C SER A 235 -23.28 -6.04 4.78
N HIS A 236 -23.94 -7.05 4.24
CA HIS A 236 -25.22 -7.57 4.74
C HIS A 236 -25.07 -9.01 5.22
N SER A 237 -25.82 -9.34 6.28
CA SER A 237 -25.94 -10.70 6.77
C SER A 237 -26.77 -11.59 5.86
N VAL A 238 -26.80 -12.90 6.15
CA VAL A 238 -27.69 -13.87 5.49
C VAL A 238 -29.16 -13.51 5.64
N ASP A 239 -29.55 -12.79 6.70
CA ASP A 239 -30.90 -12.27 6.94
C ASP A 239 -31.15 -10.92 6.25
N ASN A 240 -30.28 -10.50 5.35
CA ASN A 240 -30.36 -9.25 4.60
C ASN A 240 -30.32 -7.98 5.48
N VAL A 241 -29.70 -8.05 6.66
CA VAL A 241 -29.51 -6.91 7.56
C VAL A 241 -28.17 -6.24 7.26
N LEU A 242 -28.17 -4.91 7.12
CA LEU A 242 -26.93 -4.13 7.00
C LEU A 242 -26.18 -4.16 8.33
N VAL A 243 -25.00 -4.75 8.34
CA VAL A 243 -24.16 -4.97 9.53
C VAL A 243 -22.98 -3.99 9.59
N GLU A 244 -22.36 -3.74 8.44
CA GLU A 244 -21.14 -2.94 8.30
C GLU A 244 -21.29 -1.91 7.19
N TYR A 245 -20.78 -0.70 7.44
CA TYR A 245 -20.40 0.28 6.42
C TYR A 245 -18.93 0.60 6.60
N VAL A 246 -18.15 0.52 5.54
CA VAL A 246 -16.71 0.82 5.56
C VAL A 246 -16.31 1.70 4.40
N GLU A 247 -15.46 2.68 4.70
CA GLU A 247 -14.70 3.47 3.73
C GLU A 247 -13.22 3.13 3.89
N GLY A 248 -12.63 2.55 2.87
CA GLY A 248 -11.23 2.15 2.86
C GLY A 248 -10.47 2.85 1.75
N THR A 249 -9.46 3.66 2.10
CA THR A 249 -8.53 4.23 1.13
C THR A 249 -7.34 3.31 0.97
N PHE A 250 -7.16 2.79 -0.23
CA PHE A 250 -6.07 1.87 -0.61
C PHE A 250 -5.04 2.60 -1.44
N ARG A 251 -3.76 2.41 -1.14
CA ARG A 251 -2.68 3.02 -1.91
C ARG A 251 -2.65 2.50 -3.35
N GLY A 252 -2.72 3.40 -4.34
CA GLY A 252 -2.86 3.03 -5.75
C GLY A 252 -1.58 2.48 -6.40
N ASP A 253 -0.42 2.69 -5.78
CA ASP A 253 0.86 2.15 -6.24
C ASP A 253 1.06 0.67 -5.85
N ALA A 254 0.39 0.19 -4.79
CA ALA A 254 0.53 -1.17 -4.26
C ALA A 254 -0.74 -2.02 -4.34
N TYR A 255 -1.90 -1.43 -4.63
CA TYR A 255 -3.18 -2.14 -4.67
C TYR A 255 -3.88 -1.98 -6.02
N ALA A 256 -4.47 -3.05 -6.54
CA ALA A 256 -5.26 -3.04 -7.77
C ALA A 256 -6.40 -4.05 -7.68
N TYR A 257 -7.59 -3.68 -8.15
CA TYR A 257 -8.73 -4.59 -8.26
C TYR A 257 -8.72 -5.32 -9.60
N ARG A 258 -8.93 -6.63 -9.56
CA ARG A 258 -9.10 -7.47 -10.74
C ARG A 258 -10.51 -8.04 -10.79
N LEU A 259 -11.16 -7.85 -11.92
CA LEU A 259 -12.45 -8.45 -12.23
C LEU A 259 -12.28 -9.38 -13.43
N ARG A 260 -12.90 -10.56 -13.36
CA ARG A 260 -13.08 -11.42 -14.54
C ARG A 260 -14.54 -11.32 -14.96
N LEU A 261 -14.76 -10.71 -16.10
CA LEU A 261 -16.08 -10.61 -16.70
C LEU A 261 -16.28 -11.82 -17.65
N GLN A 262 -17.47 -12.41 -17.60
CA GLN A 262 -17.89 -13.47 -18.53
C GLN A 262 -18.96 -12.89 -19.47
N VAL A 263 -18.95 -13.31 -20.72
CA VAL A 263 -19.93 -12.95 -21.77
C VAL A 263 -20.93 -14.08 -21.89
#